data_da71ef40f26ad7e43d9c20953867a7e0
#
_entry.id   da71ef40f26ad7e43d9c20953867a7e0
#
_cell.length_a   1.000
_cell.length_b   1.000
_cell.length_c   1.000
_cell.angle_alpha   90.00
_cell.angle_beta   90.00
_cell.angle_gamma   90.00
#
_symmetry.space_group_name_H-M   'P 1'
#
loop_
_entity.id
_entity.type
_entity.pdbx_description
1 polymer ?
#
loop_
_entity_poly.entity_id
_entity_poly.type
_entity_poly.pdbx_seq_one_letter_code
_entity_poly.pdbx_strand_id
1 'polypeptide(L)'
;MNTRKSIIAGAAAALIASFPPAADACSNILVTKGASKDGSCLVSYAADSHQLFGELYFRAGGYHDRGTFRDVVEWDTGKFLGRIPEAPFTYKRVGNMNEKQLIVTETTYGGRPELWDSTGVMDYGSLIYIALERAASAREAIEVIVSLANEYGYYSEGESFSIADRDEVWIMELIGKGTRMVDGHNADKGIVWVARRVPDGYICAHANQARISTFPLDDPQNCLYAPDVISFARSKGWFDGKDSEFSFCDTYAPLDFGGMRACEARAWSAFNILCKGKFTFTDENGKEVTRDAYDYIDYAMGYDKSKRFPLFVKPAEKIGVKDVADAMRDHFEGTPMDMTADIGAGGNRLPYRWRPMSFEVDGKRYVNERAMATQQTGFWLVGQSRGWLPDIVGGVIWFGCDDAATSYLTPIYTNTEAIPESFREGNGNMLKYSPTSAFWMCNRVANACYKAYDIMAPTVREAIDTWENSCLERLAANDAKAMEIYEADAAKPNKYLKKGRKPKVYDKFTDTKAFLTDFSVRTADEIFAKWTELEELLLVKFIDGNVKAQNPDGSWVTNGHSDVIPGRISQPGYSELWKKTVARDHGDIIQEK
;
A
#
# COMPACT_ATOMS: atom_id res chain seq x y z
N MET A 1 -12.55 11.62 73.46
CA MET A 1 -13.23 10.44 72.87
C MET A 1 -13.22 10.63 71.37
N ASN A 2 -12.24 10.05 70.70
CA ASN A 2 -12.03 10.18 69.26
C ASN A 2 -12.57 8.94 68.58
N THR A 3 -13.57 9.10 67.72
CA THR A 3 -14.04 8.07 66.80
C THR A 3 -13.50 8.33 65.42
N ARG A 4 -12.48 7.55 64.99
CA ARG A 4 -11.99 7.48 63.61
C ARG A 4 -13.02 6.77 62.72
N LYS A 5 -13.55 7.44 61.73
CA LYS A 5 -14.28 6.81 60.61
C LYS A 5 -13.29 6.38 59.56
N SER A 6 -13.13 5.09 59.35
CA SER A 6 -12.42 4.51 58.23
C SER A 6 -13.27 4.62 56.95
N ILE A 7 -12.77 5.32 55.96
CA ILE A 7 -13.33 5.35 54.60
C ILE A 7 -12.65 4.22 53.83
N ILE A 8 -13.43 3.19 53.49
CA ILE A 8 -13.00 2.15 52.55
C ILE A 8 -13.21 2.73 51.16
N ALA A 9 -12.11 3.09 50.48
CA ALA A 9 -12.12 3.41 49.09
C ALA A 9 -12.14 2.11 48.26
N GLY A 10 -13.28 1.77 47.72
CA GLY A 10 -13.41 0.71 46.74
C GLY A 10 -12.80 1.15 45.44
N ALA A 11 -11.63 0.59 45.06
CA ALA A 11 -11.07 0.74 43.73
C ALA A 11 -11.92 -0.07 42.74
N ALA A 12 -12.80 0.60 42.01
CA ALA A 12 -13.36 0.05 40.79
C ALA A 12 -12.24 -0.03 39.74
N ALA A 13 -11.67 -1.21 39.55
CA ALA A 13 -10.83 -1.50 38.40
C ALA A 13 -11.73 -1.45 37.16
N ALA A 14 -11.71 -0.33 36.45
CA ALA A 14 -12.21 -0.27 35.10
C ALA A 14 -11.33 -1.20 34.25
N LEU A 15 -11.88 -2.34 33.84
CA LEU A 15 -11.35 -3.09 32.71
C LEU A 15 -11.41 -2.17 31.49
N ILE A 16 -10.33 -1.47 31.22
CA ILE A 16 -10.08 -0.92 29.90
C ILE A 16 -9.89 -2.17 29.03
N ALA A 17 -10.95 -2.57 28.33
CA ALA A 17 -10.81 -3.44 27.19
C ALA A 17 -9.88 -2.70 26.23
N SER A 18 -8.60 -3.07 26.21
CA SER A 18 -7.67 -2.68 25.18
C SER A 18 -8.22 -3.29 23.90
N PHE A 19 -8.95 -2.48 23.13
CA PHE A 19 -9.15 -2.78 21.73
C PHE A 19 -7.74 -2.91 21.14
N PRO A 20 -7.46 -3.93 20.32
CA PRO A 20 -6.21 -3.96 19.56
C PRO A 20 -6.11 -2.60 18.85
N PRO A 21 -4.91 -2.01 18.76
CA PRO A 21 -4.71 -0.81 17.98
C PRO A 21 -5.35 -1.05 16.61
N ALA A 22 -6.10 -0.09 16.10
CA ALA A 22 -6.74 -0.21 14.80
C ALA A 22 -5.65 -0.66 13.83
N ALA A 23 -5.82 -1.85 13.25
CA ALA A 23 -4.85 -2.45 12.36
C ALA A 23 -4.41 -1.40 11.33
N ASP A 24 -3.11 -1.22 11.17
CA ASP A 24 -2.55 -0.40 10.12
C ASP A 24 -3.13 -0.90 8.80
N ALA A 25 -3.63 0.02 7.99
CA ALA A 25 -4.58 -0.35 6.95
C ALA A 25 -3.94 -0.17 5.56
N CYS A 26 -3.34 -1.21 5.04
CA CYS A 26 -2.70 -1.25 3.72
C CYS A 26 -3.70 -1.57 2.60
N SER A 27 -3.35 -1.28 1.33
CA SER A 27 -4.17 -1.58 0.15
C SER A 27 -3.29 -1.96 -1.02
N ASN A 28 -3.66 -3.03 -1.74
CA ASN A 28 -2.91 -3.54 -2.89
C ASN A 28 -3.82 -3.79 -4.09
N ILE A 29 -3.29 -3.49 -5.28
CA ILE A 29 -3.84 -3.89 -6.58
C ILE A 29 -2.74 -4.64 -7.34
N LEU A 30 -3.08 -5.80 -7.89
CA LEU A 30 -2.18 -6.67 -8.62
C LEU A 30 -2.66 -6.79 -10.07
N VAL A 31 -1.77 -6.57 -11.03
CA VAL A 31 -2.07 -6.60 -12.46
C VAL A 31 -1.10 -7.54 -13.16
N THR A 32 -1.63 -8.57 -13.84
CA THR A 32 -0.81 -9.49 -14.62
C THR A 32 -0.36 -8.88 -15.95
N LYS A 33 0.70 -9.42 -16.55
CA LYS A 33 1.21 -8.95 -17.85
C LYS A 33 0.15 -8.97 -18.95
N GLY A 34 -0.73 -9.97 -18.94
CA GLY A 34 -1.84 -10.05 -19.88
C GLY A 34 -2.93 -9.00 -19.65
N ALA A 35 -3.02 -8.40 -18.47
CA ALA A 35 -3.95 -7.33 -18.14
C ALA A 35 -3.35 -5.93 -18.32
N SER A 36 -2.03 -5.80 -18.40
CA SER A 36 -1.35 -4.50 -18.48
C SER A 36 -1.23 -3.95 -19.90
N LYS A 37 -1.07 -2.62 -20.04
CA LYS A 37 -0.95 -1.91 -21.32
C LYS A 37 0.34 -2.26 -22.07
N ASP A 38 1.42 -2.48 -21.34
CA ASP A 38 2.76 -2.67 -21.88
C ASP A 38 3.31 -4.10 -21.68
N GLY A 39 2.54 -5.00 -21.04
CA GLY A 39 2.98 -6.37 -20.77
C GLY A 39 3.81 -6.50 -19.48
N SER A 40 3.90 -5.46 -18.65
CA SER A 40 4.51 -5.54 -17.32
C SER A 40 3.58 -6.20 -16.29
N CYS A 41 4.14 -6.80 -15.25
CA CYS A 41 3.40 -7.08 -14.02
C CYS A 41 3.45 -5.83 -13.13
N LEU A 42 2.28 -5.44 -12.57
CA LEU A 42 2.17 -4.29 -11.69
C LEU A 42 1.63 -4.70 -10.33
N VAL A 43 2.18 -4.14 -9.28
CA VAL A 43 1.65 -4.28 -7.91
C VAL A 43 1.68 -2.92 -7.24
N SER A 44 0.52 -2.43 -6.77
CA SER A 44 0.49 -1.24 -5.91
C SER A 44 0.58 -1.62 -4.43
N TYR A 45 0.97 -0.65 -3.63
CA TYR A 45 0.97 -0.75 -2.18
C TYR A 45 0.80 0.64 -1.56
N ALA A 46 -0.09 0.78 -0.60
CA ALA A 46 -0.14 1.90 0.32
C ALA A 46 0.11 1.37 1.73
N ALA A 47 1.17 1.84 2.38
CA ALA A 47 1.51 1.52 3.75
C ALA A 47 0.88 2.56 4.67
N ASP A 48 -0.25 2.21 5.27
CA ASP A 48 -1.12 3.14 5.96
C ASP A 48 -1.04 2.99 7.47
N SER A 49 -0.22 3.80 8.11
CA SER A 49 -0.09 3.89 9.57
C SER A 49 0.21 5.32 10.01
N HIS A 50 -0.48 5.82 11.04
CA HIS A 50 -0.18 7.12 11.63
C HIS A 50 1.20 7.20 12.32
N GLN A 51 1.89 6.09 12.47
CA GLN A 51 3.23 6.02 13.05
C GLN A 51 4.33 5.90 11.99
N LEU A 52 3.96 5.57 10.75
CA LEU A 52 4.91 5.30 9.68
C LEU A 52 5.34 6.59 8.97
N PHE A 53 6.65 6.81 8.93
CA PHE A 53 7.28 7.88 8.15
C PHE A 53 7.60 7.38 6.74
N GLY A 54 7.21 8.14 5.73
CA GLY A 54 7.43 7.78 4.32
C GLY A 54 8.87 8.02 3.89
N GLU A 55 9.62 6.92 3.70
CA GLU A 55 10.98 6.93 3.16
C GLU A 55 11.21 5.70 2.28
N LEU A 56 12.18 5.77 1.37
CA LEU A 56 12.49 4.70 0.43
C LEU A 56 13.65 3.85 0.98
N TYR A 57 13.33 2.69 1.52
CA TYR A 57 14.30 1.79 2.13
C TYR A 57 15.25 1.19 1.09
N PHE A 58 16.55 1.26 1.37
CA PHE A 58 17.59 0.79 0.48
C PHE A 58 18.54 -0.17 1.15
N ARG A 59 18.87 -1.25 0.48
CA ARG A 59 19.95 -2.12 0.88
C ARG A 59 20.77 -2.57 -0.33
N ALA A 60 22.07 -2.33 -0.29
CA ALA A 60 22.99 -2.88 -1.27
C ALA A 60 23.07 -4.40 -1.14
N GLY A 61 23.00 -5.09 -2.28
CA GLY A 61 23.25 -6.53 -2.35
C GLY A 61 24.75 -6.86 -2.24
N GLY A 62 25.06 -8.13 -2.09
CA GLY A 62 26.46 -8.59 -2.07
C GLY A 62 26.67 -9.88 -1.31
N TYR A 63 27.96 -10.26 -1.21
CA TYR A 63 28.40 -11.44 -0.48
C TYR A 63 28.65 -11.13 0.99
N HIS A 64 28.26 -12.04 1.85
CA HIS A 64 28.43 -11.97 3.29
C HIS A 64 29.44 -13.01 3.78
N ASP A 65 30.20 -12.70 4.80
CA ASP A 65 31.14 -13.65 5.40
C ASP A 65 30.39 -14.77 6.12
N ARG A 66 30.96 -15.97 6.10
CA ARG A 66 30.38 -17.12 6.80
C ARG A 66 30.27 -16.85 8.30
N GLY A 67 29.09 -17.11 8.87
CA GLY A 67 28.80 -16.88 10.28
C GLY A 67 28.33 -15.46 10.60
N THR A 68 28.04 -14.64 9.58
CA THR A 68 27.34 -13.37 9.77
C THR A 68 25.88 -13.63 10.17
N PHE A 69 25.38 -12.81 11.09
CA PHE A 69 23.99 -12.84 11.53
C PHE A 69 23.32 -11.51 11.22
N ARG A 70 22.00 -11.60 10.99
CA ARG A 70 21.10 -10.47 10.82
C ARG A 70 20.23 -10.34 12.06
N ASP A 71 20.16 -9.13 12.61
CA ASP A 71 19.15 -8.78 13.60
C ASP A 71 17.78 -8.65 12.92
N VAL A 72 16.76 -9.22 13.55
CA VAL A 72 15.37 -9.10 13.13
C VAL A 72 14.64 -8.24 14.14
N VAL A 73 14.02 -7.18 13.66
CA VAL A 73 13.22 -6.24 14.46
C VAL A 73 11.81 -6.20 13.90
N GLU A 74 10.84 -6.07 14.78
CA GLU A 74 9.46 -5.85 14.40
C GLU A 74 9.33 -4.52 13.67
N TRP A 75 8.73 -4.54 12.52
CA TRP A 75 8.65 -3.40 11.61
C TRP A 75 7.97 -2.17 12.25
N ASP A 76 6.81 -2.36 12.87
CA ASP A 76 5.99 -1.26 13.38
C ASP A 76 6.56 -0.60 14.63
N THR A 77 7.24 -1.36 15.49
CA THR A 77 7.69 -0.88 16.80
C THR A 77 9.20 -0.76 16.95
N GLY A 78 9.96 -1.37 16.02
CA GLY A 78 11.43 -1.48 16.16
C GLY A 78 11.88 -2.44 17.27
N LYS A 79 10.97 -3.25 17.84
CA LYS A 79 11.29 -4.23 18.88
C LYS A 79 12.21 -5.31 18.31
N PHE A 80 13.32 -5.56 19.00
CA PHE A 80 14.20 -6.67 18.66
C PHE A 80 13.50 -8.00 18.90
N LEU A 81 13.38 -8.84 17.87
CA LEU A 81 12.74 -10.15 17.93
C LEU A 81 13.75 -11.29 18.02
N GLY A 82 14.90 -11.17 17.36
CA GLY A 82 15.90 -12.22 17.37
C GLY A 82 16.99 -12.04 16.31
N ARG A 83 17.75 -13.12 16.10
CA ARG A 83 18.82 -13.18 15.09
C ARG A 83 18.68 -14.40 14.22
N ILE A 84 18.92 -14.23 12.92
CA ILE A 84 19.01 -15.34 11.97
C ILE A 84 20.36 -15.32 11.25
N PRO A 85 20.84 -16.45 10.73
CA PRO A 85 21.99 -16.47 9.86
C PRO A 85 21.74 -15.61 8.60
N GLU A 86 22.72 -14.78 8.24
CA GLU A 86 22.68 -14.05 6.99
C GLU A 86 22.92 -15.01 5.82
N ALA A 87 22.22 -14.78 4.70
CA ALA A 87 22.46 -15.54 3.49
C ALA A 87 23.87 -15.28 2.95
N PRO A 88 24.56 -16.26 2.31
CA PRO A 88 25.89 -16.05 1.73
C PRO A 88 25.94 -14.95 0.68
N PHE A 89 24.82 -14.67 0.04
CA PHE A 89 24.62 -13.61 -0.94
C PHE A 89 23.22 -13.04 -0.80
N THR A 90 23.08 -11.71 -0.95
CA THR A 90 21.79 -11.02 -0.99
C THR A 90 21.68 -10.15 -2.24
N TYR A 91 20.50 -10.08 -2.82
CA TYR A 91 20.17 -9.13 -3.87
C TYR A 91 20.04 -7.71 -3.32
N LYS A 92 20.36 -6.72 -4.15
CA LYS A 92 20.05 -5.31 -3.87
C LYS A 92 18.53 -5.11 -3.89
N ARG A 93 18.02 -4.33 -2.94
CA ARG A 93 16.62 -3.90 -2.92
C ARG A 93 16.49 -2.38 -2.84
N VAL A 94 15.43 -1.88 -3.45
CA VAL A 94 14.96 -0.49 -3.42
C VAL A 94 13.49 -0.55 -3.04
N GLY A 95 13.16 -0.12 -1.83
CA GLY A 95 11.82 -0.27 -1.28
C GLY A 95 11.35 -1.73 -1.32
N ASN A 96 10.19 -1.93 -1.91
CA ASN A 96 9.49 -3.22 -2.05
C ASN A 96 9.83 -3.97 -3.35
N MET A 97 10.94 -3.59 -4.02
CA MET A 97 11.45 -4.29 -5.20
C MET A 97 12.93 -4.59 -5.08
N ASN A 98 13.37 -5.62 -5.81
CA ASN A 98 14.78 -5.94 -5.90
C ASN A 98 15.35 -5.82 -7.34
N GLU A 99 16.67 -5.97 -7.48
CA GLU A 99 17.39 -5.88 -8.76
C GLU A 99 17.04 -6.98 -9.78
N LYS A 100 16.22 -7.98 -9.37
CA LYS A 100 15.67 -9.06 -10.21
C LYS A 100 14.24 -8.78 -10.67
N GLN A 101 13.73 -7.59 -10.44
CA GLN A 101 12.37 -7.19 -10.73
C GLN A 101 11.31 -7.88 -9.87
N LEU A 102 11.71 -8.55 -8.79
CA LEU A 102 10.78 -9.12 -7.81
C LEU A 102 10.15 -8.00 -6.98
N ILE A 103 8.82 -8.07 -6.82
CA ILE A 103 8.01 -7.16 -6.02
C ILE A 103 7.40 -7.97 -4.88
N VAL A 104 7.48 -7.47 -3.64
CA VAL A 104 6.79 -8.05 -2.48
C VAL A 104 6.17 -6.93 -1.68
N THR A 105 4.85 -6.95 -1.54
CA THR A 105 4.06 -6.01 -0.72
C THR A 105 3.03 -6.78 0.10
N GLU A 106 2.25 -6.11 0.94
CA GLU A 106 1.37 -6.80 1.87
C GLU A 106 0.09 -6.02 2.22
N THR A 107 -0.80 -6.72 2.95
CA THR A 107 -1.83 -6.13 3.80
C THR A 107 -2.08 -7.04 4.99
N THR A 108 -1.84 -6.55 6.20
CA THR A 108 -2.13 -7.29 7.44
C THR A 108 -3.64 -7.43 7.65
N TYR A 109 -4.10 -8.64 7.97
CA TYR A 109 -5.47 -8.89 8.44
C TYR A 109 -5.43 -9.50 9.86
N GLY A 110 -6.44 -9.24 10.69
CA GLY A 110 -6.44 -9.71 12.07
C GLY A 110 -6.43 -11.25 12.17
N GLY A 111 -7.39 -11.89 11.52
CA GLY A 111 -7.57 -13.34 11.61
C GLY A 111 -8.01 -13.80 13.01
N ARG A 112 -7.73 -15.05 13.35
CA ARG A 112 -8.02 -15.60 14.67
C ARG A 112 -6.94 -15.21 15.67
N PRO A 113 -7.26 -14.46 16.77
CA PRO A 113 -6.27 -13.96 17.72
C PRO A 113 -5.45 -15.07 18.41
N GLU A 114 -6.05 -16.25 18.59
CA GLU A 114 -5.38 -17.41 19.21
C GLU A 114 -4.24 -17.99 18.34
N LEU A 115 -4.10 -17.55 17.11
CA LEU A 115 -3.07 -18.00 16.19
C LEU A 115 -1.79 -17.15 16.21
N TRP A 116 -1.78 -16.07 16.97
CA TRP A 116 -0.58 -15.27 17.14
C TRP A 116 0.52 -16.03 17.88
N ASP A 117 1.72 -16.08 17.29
CA ASP A 117 2.90 -16.68 17.90
C ASP A 117 3.74 -15.63 18.63
N SER A 118 3.53 -15.48 19.93
CA SER A 118 4.27 -14.53 20.78
C SER A 118 5.76 -14.84 20.92
N THR A 119 6.23 -15.99 20.42
CA THR A 119 7.62 -16.43 20.46
C THR A 119 8.31 -16.36 19.10
N GLY A 120 7.58 -15.97 18.07
CA GLY A 120 8.06 -15.83 16.71
C GLY A 120 9.16 -14.78 16.58
N VAL A 121 10.04 -14.98 15.60
CA VAL A 121 11.16 -14.08 15.29
C VAL A 121 10.90 -13.30 14.01
N MET A 122 10.08 -13.85 13.09
CA MET A 122 9.73 -13.18 11.83
C MET A 122 8.43 -12.41 11.98
N ASP A 123 8.44 -11.12 11.67
CA ASP A 123 7.25 -10.32 11.41
C ASP A 123 7.04 -10.14 9.89
N TYR A 124 5.90 -9.57 9.49
CA TYR A 124 5.56 -9.39 8.07
C TYR A 124 6.60 -8.53 7.32
N GLY A 125 7.04 -7.41 7.91
CA GLY A 125 8.01 -6.50 7.30
C GLY A 125 9.38 -7.16 7.10
N SER A 126 9.86 -7.92 8.07
CA SER A 126 11.09 -8.70 7.94
C SER A 126 10.97 -9.76 6.85
N LEU A 127 9.81 -10.44 6.72
CA LEU A 127 9.57 -11.41 5.66
C LEU A 127 9.63 -10.77 4.28
N ILE A 128 9.02 -9.58 4.07
CA ILE A 128 9.10 -8.83 2.81
C ILE A 128 10.55 -8.59 2.42
N TYR A 129 11.30 -7.94 3.30
CA TYR A 129 12.64 -7.48 2.95
C TYR A 129 13.65 -8.62 2.83
N ILE A 130 13.53 -9.67 3.65
CA ILE A 130 14.41 -10.82 3.54
C ILE A 130 14.08 -11.64 2.29
N ALA A 131 12.81 -11.78 1.92
CA ALA A 131 12.43 -12.44 0.66
C ALA A 131 12.99 -11.69 -0.55
N LEU A 132 12.87 -10.36 -0.60
CA LEU A 132 13.47 -9.53 -1.65
C LEU A 132 14.99 -9.68 -1.75
N GLU A 133 15.67 -9.86 -0.63
CA GLU A 133 17.12 -10.02 -0.59
C GLU A 133 17.58 -11.44 -0.94
N ARG A 134 16.71 -12.46 -0.86
CA ARG A 134 17.08 -13.88 -1.02
C ARG A 134 16.46 -14.55 -2.25
N ALA A 135 15.47 -13.96 -2.88
CA ALA A 135 14.72 -14.53 -4.00
C ALA A 135 14.89 -13.72 -5.29
N ALA A 136 14.89 -14.41 -6.43
CA ALA A 136 14.96 -13.81 -7.77
C ALA A 136 13.64 -13.95 -8.55
N SER A 137 12.66 -14.71 -8.00
CA SER A 137 11.35 -14.92 -8.61
C SER A 137 10.25 -14.97 -7.56
N ALA A 138 9.00 -14.84 -8.01
CA ALA A 138 7.84 -14.87 -7.12
C ALA A 138 7.73 -16.21 -6.36
N ARG A 139 8.01 -17.34 -7.02
CA ARG A 139 7.97 -18.66 -6.39
C ARG A 139 9.07 -18.82 -5.34
N GLU A 140 10.30 -18.39 -5.65
CA GLU A 140 11.39 -18.38 -4.66
C GLU A 140 11.05 -17.50 -3.45
N ALA A 141 10.38 -16.36 -3.65
CA ALA A 141 9.94 -15.51 -2.56
C ALA A 141 8.92 -16.21 -1.64
N ILE A 142 7.94 -16.94 -2.21
CA ILE A 142 7.00 -17.76 -1.45
C ILE A 142 7.76 -18.82 -0.62
N GLU A 143 8.71 -19.51 -1.23
CA GLU A 143 9.53 -20.55 -0.54
C GLU A 143 10.35 -19.93 0.61
N VAL A 144 10.97 -18.76 0.41
CA VAL A 144 11.74 -18.06 1.44
C VAL A 144 10.83 -17.63 2.60
N ILE A 145 9.68 -17.04 2.32
CA ILE A 145 8.69 -16.62 3.34
C ILE A 145 8.26 -17.84 4.17
N VAL A 146 7.84 -18.91 3.51
CA VAL A 146 7.39 -20.16 4.18
C VAL A 146 8.50 -20.77 5.03
N SER A 147 9.71 -20.86 4.48
CA SER A 147 10.85 -21.44 5.19
C SER A 147 11.19 -20.66 6.45
N LEU A 148 11.31 -19.33 6.34
CA LEU A 148 11.64 -18.47 7.47
C LEU A 148 10.56 -18.47 8.56
N ALA A 149 9.30 -18.36 8.18
CA ALA A 149 8.20 -18.36 9.14
C ALA A 149 8.04 -19.71 9.86
N ASN A 150 8.28 -20.81 9.18
CA ASN A 150 8.26 -22.13 9.81
C ASN A 150 9.49 -22.40 10.70
N GLU A 151 10.67 -21.96 10.29
CA GLU A 151 11.90 -22.17 11.04
C GLU A 151 11.99 -21.29 12.29
N TYR A 152 11.64 -20.00 12.17
CA TYR A 152 11.83 -19.02 13.22
C TYR A 152 10.54 -18.60 13.94
N GLY A 153 9.36 -19.03 13.49
CA GLY A 153 8.06 -18.61 14.02
C GLY A 153 7.63 -17.25 13.46
N TYR A 154 6.33 -16.99 13.47
CA TYR A 154 5.74 -15.79 12.87
C TYR A 154 5.11 -14.90 13.94
N TYR A 155 5.73 -13.76 14.20
CA TYR A 155 5.36 -12.76 15.20
C TYR A 155 4.53 -11.64 14.56
N SER A 156 3.36 -11.95 14.08
CA SER A 156 2.39 -10.97 13.57
C SER A 156 0.99 -11.59 13.51
N GLU A 157 -0.01 -10.80 13.16
CA GLU A 157 -1.36 -11.26 12.83
C GLU A 157 -1.37 -11.98 11.47
N GLY A 158 -2.55 -12.23 10.90
CA GLY A 158 -2.65 -12.78 9.56
C GLY A 158 -2.13 -11.80 8.50
N GLU A 159 -1.58 -12.34 7.39
CA GLU A 159 -0.93 -11.54 6.34
C GLU A 159 -1.33 -11.97 4.95
N SER A 160 -1.64 -10.99 4.09
CA SER A 160 -1.83 -11.18 2.66
C SER A 160 -0.68 -10.53 1.90
N PHE A 161 0.23 -11.33 1.33
CA PHE A 161 1.31 -10.83 0.48
C PHE A 161 0.86 -10.73 -0.98
N SER A 162 1.26 -9.64 -1.64
CA SER A 162 1.28 -9.51 -3.09
C SER A 162 2.70 -9.75 -3.58
N ILE A 163 2.90 -10.76 -4.40
CA ILE A 163 4.21 -11.17 -4.87
C ILE A 163 4.19 -11.23 -6.40
N ALA A 164 5.08 -10.49 -7.05
CA ALA A 164 5.16 -10.49 -8.51
C ALA A 164 6.61 -10.45 -8.99
N ASP A 165 6.83 -11.10 -10.11
CA ASP A 165 8.04 -10.96 -10.90
C ASP A 165 7.68 -10.56 -12.34
N ARG A 166 8.60 -10.69 -13.27
CA ARG A 166 8.37 -10.35 -14.68
C ARG A 166 7.39 -11.26 -15.42
N ASP A 167 7.00 -12.41 -14.83
CA ASP A 167 6.20 -13.44 -15.48
C ASP A 167 4.92 -13.80 -14.72
N GLU A 168 4.95 -13.75 -13.39
CA GLU A 168 3.88 -14.24 -12.53
C GLU A 168 3.49 -13.21 -11.47
N VAL A 169 2.20 -13.24 -11.11
CA VAL A 169 1.64 -12.43 -10.02
C VAL A 169 0.88 -13.36 -9.08
N TRP A 170 1.14 -13.25 -7.78
CA TRP A 170 0.58 -14.11 -6.75
C TRP A 170 -0.02 -13.29 -5.61
N ILE A 171 -1.14 -13.77 -5.07
CA ILE A 171 -1.61 -13.42 -3.73
C ILE A 171 -1.33 -14.60 -2.81
N MET A 172 -0.70 -14.34 -1.65
CA MET A 172 -0.41 -15.36 -0.65
C MET A 172 -0.98 -14.91 0.69
N GLU A 173 -1.76 -15.76 1.32
CA GLU A 173 -2.33 -15.51 2.65
C GLU A 173 -1.76 -16.52 3.65
N LEU A 174 -1.32 -16.01 4.81
CA LEU A 174 -0.76 -16.83 5.88
C LEU A 174 -1.18 -16.32 7.26
N ILE A 175 -1.13 -17.20 8.25
CA ILE A 175 -1.29 -16.86 9.66
C ILE A 175 -0.50 -17.87 10.51
N GLY A 176 -0.08 -17.47 11.68
CA GLY A 176 0.59 -18.33 12.65
C GLY A 176 -0.25 -19.53 13.09
N LYS A 177 0.32 -20.43 13.86
CA LYS A 177 -0.36 -21.58 14.48
C LYS A 177 -0.61 -21.41 15.98
N GLY A 178 -0.27 -20.22 16.53
CA GLY A 178 -0.40 -19.89 17.94
C GLY A 178 0.83 -20.24 18.77
N THR A 179 0.69 -20.06 20.09
CA THR A 179 1.76 -20.32 21.05
C THR A 179 1.33 -21.41 22.02
N ARG A 180 1.95 -22.60 21.93
CA ARG A 180 1.76 -23.69 22.87
C ARG A 180 3.13 -24.17 23.39
N MET A 181 3.47 -23.72 24.58
CA MET A 181 4.79 -24.02 25.16
C MET A 181 4.86 -25.45 25.69
N VAL A 182 5.86 -26.20 25.24
CA VAL A 182 6.21 -27.56 25.71
C VAL A 182 7.72 -27.58 25.89
N ASP A 183 8.19 -27.92 27.08
CA ASP A 183 9.62 -28.02 27.42
C ASP A 183 10.45 -26.77 27.01
N GLY A 184 9.86 -25.57 27.14
CA GLY A 184 10.49 -24.30 26.82
C GLY A 184 10.49 -23.90 25.34
N HIS A 185 9.84 -24.66 24.47
CA HIS A 185 9.71 -24.39 23.03
C HIS A 185 8.23 -24.27 22.61
N ASN A 186 7.93 -23.46 21.61
CA ASN A 186 6.61 -23.43 21.00
C ASN A 186 6.42 -24.67 20.11
N ALA A 187 5.58 -25.59 20.55
CA ALA A 187 5.27 -26.83 19.84
C ALA A 187 4.38 -26.63 18.59
N ASP A 188 3.68 -25.48 18.50
CA ASP A 188 2.83 -25.12 17.38
C ASP A 188 3.52 -24.06 16.47
N LYS A 189 4.84 -23.85 16.61
CA LYS A 189 5.62 -22.92 15.79
C LYS A 189 5.40 -23.15 14.29
N GLY A 190 5.28 -22.06 13.52
CA GLY A 190 5.11 -22.08 12.08
C GLY A 190 3.81 -21.43 11.64
N ILE A 191 3.48 -21.62 10.37
CA ILE A 191 2.34 -20.99 9.70
C ILE A 191 1.44 -22.00 8.97
N VAL A 192 0.17 -21.66 8.82
CA VAL A 192 -0.70 -22.17 7.75
C VAL A 192 -0.81 -21.09 6.69
N TRP A 193 -0.85 -21.51 5.42
CA TRP A 193 -0.83 -20.58 4.31
C TRP A 193 -1.40 -21.19 3.03
N VAL A 194 -1.81 -20.30 2.11
CA VAL A 194 -2.20 -20.60 0.75
C VAL A 194 -1.74 -19.47 -0.17
N ALA A 195 -1.23 -19.79 -1.35
CA ALA A 195 -0.86 -18.84 -2.39
C ALA A 195 -1.57 -19.19 -3.69
N ARG A 196 -2.20 -18.19 -4.32
CA ARG A 196 -2.91 -18.30 -5.59
C ARG A 196 -2.24 -17.42 -6.63
N ARG A 197 -1.89 -18.04 -7.78
CA ARG A 197 -1.45 -17.30 -8.95
C ARG A 197 -2.64 -16.57 -9.56
N VAL A 198 -2.48 -15.28 -9.83
CA VAL A 198 -3.48 -14.52 -10.59
C VAL A 198 -3.46 -14.99 -12.04
N PRO A 199 -4.58 -15.43 -12.61
CA PRO A 199 -4.61 -15.88 -14.02
C PRO A 199 -4.18 -14.74 -14.96
N ASP A 200 -3.41 -15.07 -16.00
CA ASP A 200 -2.97 -14.04 -16.94
C ASP A 200 -4.15 -13.36 -17.63
N GLY A 201 -4.11 -12.05 -17.77
CA GLY A 201 -5.21 -11.22 -18.24
C GLY A 201 -6.19 -10.79 -17.13
N TYR A 202 -5.95 -11.16 -15.87
CA TYR A 202 -6.77 -10.80 -14.72
C TYR A 202 -6.03 -9.86 -13.76
N ILE A 203 -6.82 -9.25 -12.87
CA ILE A 203 -6.35 -8.45 -11.74
C ILE A 203 -6.86 -9.03 -10.43
N CYS A 204 -6.17 -8.68 -9.35
CA CYS A 204 -6.57 -8.93 -7.96
C CYS A 204 -6.46 -7.63 -7.17
N ALA A 205 -7.23 -7.50 -6.10
CA ALA A 205 -7.10 -6.44 -5.11
C ALA A 205 -7.41 -6.99 -3.73
N HIS A 206 -6.70 -6.52 -2.71
CA HIS A 206 -6.97 -6.85 -1.32
C HIS A 206 -6.57 -5.72 -0.37
N ALA A 207 -7.19 -5.70 0.80
CA ALA A 207 -7.00 -4.64 1.78
C ALA A 207 -7.41 -5.14 3.18
N ASN A 208 -6.46 -5.59 3.98
CA ASN A 208 -6.60 -6.01 5.39
C ASN A 208 -7.71 -7.05 5.69
N GLN A 209 -8.01 -7.89 4.72
CA GLN A 209 -8.91 -9.03 4.87
C GLN A 209 -8.42 -10.19 4.00
N ALA A 210 -8.34 -11.38 4.56
CA ALA A 210 -8.07 -12.57 3.77
C ALA A 210 -9.22 -12.84 2.80
N ARG A 211 -8.92 -13.15 1.53
CA ARG A 211 -9.89 -13.28 0.46
C ARG A 211 -9.88 -14.63 -0.25
N ILE A 212 -8.81 -15.44 -0.08
CA ILE A 212 -8.73 -16.76 -0.68
C ILE A 212 -9.74 -17.67 0.05
N SER A 213 -10.85 -18.00 -0.63
CA SER A 213 -11.85 -18.95 -0.15
C SER A 213 -11.43 -20.38 -0.47
N THR A 214 -12.22 -21.11 -1.25
CA THR A 214 -11.83 -22.44 -1.75
C THR A 214 -10.75 -22.32 -2.82
N PHE A 215 -9.88 -23.33 -2.89
CA PHE A 215 -8.75 -23.33 -3.81
C PHE A 215 -8.47 -24.73 -4.34
N PRO A 216 -7.88 -24.88 -5.55
CA PRO A 216 -7.55 -26.19 -6.11
C PRO A 216 -6.46 -26.88 -5.30
N LEU A 217 -6.66 -28.17 -5.00
CA LEU A 217 -5.72 -28.97 -4.21
C LEU A 217 -4.73 -29.75 -5.09
N ASP A 218 -4.96 -29.81 -6.40
CA ASP A 218 -4.22 -30.62 -7.38
C ASP A 218 -3.58 -29.79 -8.51
N ASP A 219 -3.49 -28.47 -8.35
CA ASP A 219 -2.90 -27.55 -9.32
C ASP A 219 -1.68 -26.78 -8.77
N PRO A 220 -0.50 -27.45 -8.64
CA PRO A 220 0.69 -26.82 -8.07
C PRO A 220 1.30 -25.71 -8.96
N GLN A 221 0.82 -25.57 -10.19
CA GLN A 221 1.24 -24.46 -11.05
C GLN A 221 0.56 -23.14 -10.67
N ASN A 222 -0.68 -23.20 -10.18
CA ASN A 222 -1.49 -22.01 -9.88
C ASN A 222 -1.93 -21.92 -8.42
N CYS A 223 -1.65 -22.92 -7.59
CA CYS A 223 -1.97 -22.94 -6.17
C CYS A 223 -0.90 -23.69 -5.36
N LEU A 224 -0.35 -23.01 -4.37
CA LEU A 224 0.57 -23.58 -3.39
C LEU A 224 -0.03 -23.41 -2.01
N TYR A 225 0.17 -24.37 -1.10
CA TYR A 225 -0.42 -24.28 0.24
C TYR A 225 0.33 -25.17 1.25
N ALA A 226 0.16 -24.87 2.54
CA ALA A 226 0.74 -25.68 3.60
C ALA A 226 0.13 -27.09 3.61
N PRO A 227 0.94 -28.15 3.67
CA PRO A 227 0.42 -29.54 3.65
C PRO A 227 -0.60 -29.84 4.75
N ASP A 228 -0.52 -29.10 5.85
CA ASP A 228 -1.39 -29.26 7.02
C ASP A 228 -2.49 -28.18 7.12
N VAL A 229 -2.68 -27.33 6.12
CA VAL A 229 -3.65 -26.22 6.15
C VAL A 229 -5.07 -26.67 6.51
N ILE A 230 -5.51 -27.83 6.00
CA ILE A 230 -6.85 -28.38 6.30
C ILE A 230 -6.84 -29.21 7.59
N SER A 231 -5.83 -30.07 7.78
CA SER A 231 -5.76 -30.93 8.95
C SER A 231 -5.55 -30.15 10.25
N PHE A 232 -4.82 -29.02 10.19
CA PHE A 232 -4.69 -28.12 11.32
C PHE A 232 -6.05 -27.50 11.71
N ALA A 233 -6.83 -27.02 10.74
CA ALA A 233 -8.18 -26.49 10.99
C ALA A 233 -9.10 -27.56 11.63
N ARG A 234 -9.03 -28.80 11.15
CA ARG A 234 -9.77 -29.93 11.74
C ARG A 234 -9.33 -30.21 13.17
N SER A 235 -8.03 -30.17 13.46
CA SER A 235 -7.51 -30.39 14.81
C SER A 235 -8.01 -29.36 15.83
N LYS A 236 -8.34 -28.16 15.36
CA LYS A 236 -8.89 -27.08 16.15
C LYS A 236 -10.44 -27.10 16.20
N GLY A 237 -11.08 -28.00 15.46
CA GLY A 237 -12.55 -28.08 15.38
C GLY A 237 -13.22 -26.96 14.57
N TRP A 238 -12.46 -26.28 13.70
CA TRP A 238 -12.97 -25.16 12.88
C TRP A 238 -13.51 -25.60 11.52
N PHE A 239 -13.22 -26.81 11.11
CA PHE A 239 -13.67 -27.40 9.86
C PHE A 239 -13.82 -28.93 9.96
N ASP A 240 -14.94 -29.46 9.46
CA ASP A 240 -15.26 -30.89 9.43
C ASP A 240 -15.80 -31.39 8.07
N GLY A 241 -15.87 -30.49 7.07
CA GLY A 241 -16.35 -30.77 5.72
C GLY A 241 -15.36 -31.55 4.85
N LYS A 242 -15.67 -31.67 3.56
CA LYS A 242 -14.77 -32.24 2.55
C LYS A 242 -13.63 -31.28 2.23
N ASP A 243 -12.45 -31.78 1.91
CA ASP A 243 -11.27 -30.95 1.58
C ASP A 243 -11.58 -29.93 0.46
N SER A 244 -12.37 -30.33 -0.55
CA SER A 244 -12.78 -29.46 -1.66
C SER A 244 -13.69 -28.29 -1.25
N GLU A 245 -14.27 -28.34 -0.05
CA GLU A 245 -15.16 -27.31 0.50
C GLU A 245 -14.41 -26.37 1.47
N PHE A 246 -13.12 -26.66 1.71
CA PHE A 246 -12.32 -25.88 2.65
C PHE A 246 -12.07 -24.47 2.12
N SER A 247 -12.49 -23.46 2.90
CA SER A 247 -12.25 -22.04 2.65
C SER A 247 -11.22 -21.49 3.64
N PHE A 248 -10.07 -21.03 3.11
CA PHE A 248 -9.00 -20.49 3.95
C PHE A 248 -9.46 -19.25 4.74
N CYS A 249 -9.97 -18.25 4.04
CA CYS A 249 -10.37 -16.99 4.67
C CYS A 249 -11.51 -17.17 5.67
N ASP A 250 -12.52 -18.00 5.37
CA ASP A 250 -13.64 -18.22 6.28
C ASP A 250 -13.23 -19.00 7.53
N THR A 251 -12.20 -19.86 7.40
CA THR A 251 -11.68 -20.67 8.51
C THR A 251 -10.72 -19.89 9.41
N TYR A 252 -9.74 -19.19 8.82
CA TYR A 252 -8.65 -18.56 9.56
C TYR A 252 -8.84 -17.06 9.82
N ALA A 253 -9.64 -16.39 9.00
CA ALA A 253 -9.95 -14.96 9.11
C ALA A 253 -11.45 -14.71 8.93
N PRO A 254 -12.31 -15.22 9.84
CA PRO A 254 -13.76 -15.10 9.69
C PRO A 254 -14.19 -13.66 9.49
N LEU A 255 -14.89 -13.41 8.38
CA LEU A 255 -15.32 -12.08 7.98
C LEU A 255 -16.38 -11.52 8.94
N ASP A 256 -16.16 -10.29 9.38
CA ASP A 256 -17.14 -9.51 10.16
C ASP A 256 -17.60 -8.25 9.39
N PHE A 257 -18.36 -7.39 10.05
CA PHE A 257 -18.82 -6.12 9.47
C PHE A 257 -17.64 -5.21 9.11
N GLY A 258 -16.63 -5.12 9.99
CA GLY A 258 -15.44 -4.29 9.76
C GLY A 258 -14.62 -4.78 8.57
N GLY A 259 -14.40 -6.09 8.46
CA GLY A 259 -13.74 -6.73 7.33
C GLY A 259 -14.45 -6.46 6.01
N MET A 260 -15.79 -6.43 5.98
CA MET A 260 -16.54 -6.04 4.78
C MET A 260 -16.43 -4.54 4.51
N ARG A 261 -16.88 -3.69 5.46
CA ARG A 261 -17.06 -2.25 5.26
C ARG A 261 -15.76 -1.47 5.14
N ALA A 262 -14.75 -1.81 5.93
CA ALA A 262 -13.47 -1.09 5.92
C ALA A 262 -12.41 -1.73 5.02
N CYS A 263 -12.53 -3.03 4.71
CA CYS A 263 -11.51 -3.76 3.96
C CYS A 263 -12.00 -4.18 2.58
N GLU A 264 -12.98 -5.09 2.49
CA GLU A 264 -13.49 -5.57 1.19
C GLU A 264 -14.09 -4.45 0.33
N ALA A 265 -14.66 -3.40 0.93
CA ALA A 265 -15.13 -2.21 0.20
C ALA A 265 -14.05 -1.57 -0.66
N ARG A 266 -12.79 -1.54 -0.19
CA ARG A 266 -11.66 -0.99 -0.96
C ARG A 266 -11.33 -1.87 -2.17
N ALA A 267 -11.28 -3.19 -1.99
CA ALA A 267 -11.06 -4.12 -3.09
C ALA A 267 -12.20 -4.07 -4.11
N TRP A 268 -13.46 -3.95 -3.66
CA TRP A 268 -14.62 -3.75 -4.51
C TRP A 268 -14.51 -2.45 -5.32
N SER A 269 -14.10 -1.35 -4.68
CA SER A 269 -13.96 -0.05 -5.37
C SER A 269 -12.86 -0.08 -6.42
N ALA A 270 -11.70 -0.67 -6.11
CA ALA A 270 -10.64 -0.87 -7.09
C ALA A 270 -11.14 -1.63 -8.32
N PHE A 271 -11.88 -2.71 -8.12
CA PHE A 271 -12.47 -3.46 -9.23
C PHE A 271 -13.56 -2.66 -9.97
N ASN A 272 -14.40 -1.93 -9.23
CA ASN A 272 -15.44 -1.08 -9.84
C ASN A 272 -14.84 -0.04 -10.78
N ILE A 273 -13.73 0.60 -10.39
CA ILE A 273 -13.02 1.59 -11.21
C ILE A 273 -12.35 0.92 -12.42
N LEU A 274 -11.50 -0.09 -12.19
CA LEU A 274 -10.69 -0.70 -13.24
C LEU A 274 -11.49 -1.57 -14.22
N CYS A 275 -12.63 -2.07 -13.78
CA CYS A 275 -13.56 -2.85 -14.61
C CYS A 275 -14.75 -2.03 -15.11
N LYS A 276 -14.78 -0.71 -14.87
CA LYS A 276 -15.85 0.21 -15.32
C LYS A 276 -17.26 -0.29 -14.95
N GLY A 277 -17.42 -0.72 -13.69
CA GLY A 277 -18.70 -1.19 -13.13
C GLY A 277 -19.14 -2.59 -13.54
N LYS A 278 -18.30 -3.38 -14.24
CA LYS A 278 -18.64 -4.73 -14.72
C LYS A 278 -17.55 -5.73 -14.33
N PHE A 279 -17.86 -6.69 -13.46
CA PHE A 279 -16.94 -7.75 -13.08
C PHE A 279 -17.06 -8.93 -14.02
N THR A 280 -16.03 -9.17 -14.83
CA THR A 280 -15.90 -10.34 -15.71
C THR A 280 -14.92 -11.33 -15.05
N PHE A 281 -15.37 -12.57 -14.84
CA PHE A 281 -14.60 -13.59 -14.14
C PHE A 281 -14.98 -14.99 -14.61
N THR A 282 -14.17 -15.98 -14.25
CA THR A 282 -14.49 -17.40 -14.46
C THR A 282 -15.25 -17.95 -13.26
N ASP A 283 -16.46 -18.47 -13.47
CA ASP A 283 -17.29 -19.06 -12.41
C ASP A 283 -16.80 -20.46 -11.98
N GLU A 284 -17.47 -21.07 -11.02
CA GLU A 284 -17.18 -22.42 -10.50
C GLU A 284 -17.28 -23.55 -11.54
N ASN A 285 -17.99 -23.29 -12.64
CA ASN A 285 -18.14 -24.24 -13.77
C ASN A 285 -17.08 -24.00 -14.87
N GLY A 286 -16.11 -23.10 -14.65
CA GLY A 286 -15.10 -22.74 -15.63
C GLY A 286 -15.60 -21.83 -16.76
N LYS A 287 -16.80 -21.25 -16.64
CA LYS A 287 -17.39 -20.38 -17.65
C LYS A 287 -17.09 -18.92 -17.31
N GLU A 288 -16.70 -18.17 -18.33
CA GLU A 288 -16.57 -16.72 -18.21
C GLU A 288 -17.97 -16.07 -18.13
N VAL A 289 -18.18 -15.26 -17.09
CA VAL A 289 -19.42 -14.55 -16.81
C VAL A 289 -19.13 -13.09 -16.48
N THR A 290 -20.10 -12.21 -16.78
CA THR A 290 -20.03 -10.79 -16.41
C THR A 290 -21.20 -10.44 -15.52
N ARG A 291 -20.94 -9.70 -14.44
CA ARG A 291 -21.95 -9.21 -13.49
C ARG A 291 -21.77 -7.70 -13.30
N ASP A 292 -22.81 -7.05 -12.85
CA ASP A 292 -22.74 -5.66 -12.43
C ASP A 292 -21.95 -5.55 -11.10
N ALA A 293 -21.07 -4.58 -10.94
CA ALA A 293 -20.35 -4.36 -9.69
C ALA A 293 -21.32 -4.15 -8.51
N TYR A 294 -22.46 -3.51 -8.76
CA TYR A 294 -23.49 -3.25 -7.75
C TYR A 294 -24.28 -4.50 -7.31
N ASP A 295 -24.19 -5.63 -8.02
CA ASP A 295 -24.71 -6.91 -7.53
C ASP A 295 -24.01 -7.33 -6.21
N TYR A 296 -22.81 -6.79 -5.95
CA TYR A 296 -21.97 -7.08 -4.79
C TYR A 296 -21.88 -5.91 -3.79
N ILE A 297 -22.60 -4.81 -4.01
CA ILE A 297 -22.47 -3.62 -3.15
C ILE A 297 -22.89 -3.89 -1.69
N ASP A 298 -23.91 -4.72 -1.49
CA ASP A 298 -24.34 -5.08 -0.13
C ASP A 298 -23.27 -5.83 0.65
N TYR A 299 -22.42 -6.61 -0.02
CA TYR A 299 -21.25 -7.23 0.59
C TYR A 299 -20.21 -6.17 0.98
N ALA A 300 -19.83 -5.30 0.06
CA ALA A 300 -18.89 -4.21 0.33
C ALA A 300 -19.38 -3.28 1.45
N MET A 301 -20.68 -3.03 1.53
CA MET A 301 -21.29 -2.21 2.57
C MET A 301 -21.51 -2.94 3.92
N GLY A 302 -21.20 -4.23 3.99
CA GLY A 302 -21.29 -5.00 5.23
C GLY A 302 -22.68 -5.58 5.53
N TYR A 303 -23.58 -5.62 4.56
CA TYR A 303 -24.97 -6.03 4.78
C TYR A 303 -25.25 -7.50 4.46
N ASP A 304 -24.55 -8.08 3.47
CA ASP A 304 -24.81 -9.45 3.02
C ASP A 304 -23.54 -10.21 2.69
N LYS A 305 -23.11 -11.09 3.61
CA LYS A 305 -21.92 -11.94 3.45
C LYS A 305 -22.03 -12.93 2.27
N SER A 306 -23.25 -13.29 1.86
CA SER A 306 -23.48 -14.26 0.79
C SER A 306 -23.14 -13.72 -0.60
N LYS A 307 -23.04 -12.39 -0.74
CA LYS A 307 -22.74 -11.70 -1.99
C LYS A 307 -21.25 -11.41 -2.18
N ARG A 308 -20.36 -12.30 -1.73
CA ARG A 308 -18.91 -12.16 -1.95
C ARG A 308 -18.59 -12.06 -3.43
N PHE A 309 -17.82 -11.03 -3.82
CA PHE A 309 -17.36 -10.87 -5.20
C PHE A 309 -16.08 -11.69 -5.47
N PRO A 310 -15.77 -11.98 -6.75
CA PRO A 310 -14.66 -12.83 -7.13
C PRO A 310 -13.30 -12.34 -6.63
N LEU A 311 -12.36 -13.26 -6.40
CA LEU A 311 -10.97 -12.93 -6.05
C LEU A 311 -10.23 -12.30 -7.24
N PHE A 312 -10.49 -12.79 -8.45
CA PHE A 312 -9.88 -12.36 -9.70
C PHE A 312 -10.93 -11.88 -10.69
N VAL A 313 -10.69 -10.73 -11.32
CA VAL A 313 -11.57 -10.19 -12.37
C VAL A 313 -10.75 -9.72 -13.58
N LYS A 314 -11.35 -9.72 -14.75
CA LYS A 314 -10.75 -9.11 -15.94
C LYS A 314 -11.03 -7.61 -15.96
N PRO A 315 -10.01 -6.77 -16.16
CA PRO A 315 -10.25 -5.34 -16.33
C PRO A 315 -11.01 -5.06 -17.64
N ALA A 316 -11.75 -3.96 -17.68
CA ALA A 316 -12.49 -3.55 -18.87
C ALA A 316 -11.57 -3.18 -20.05
N GLU A 317 -10.40 -2.63 -19.74
CA GLU A 317 -9.35 -2.25 -20.68
C GLU A 317 -8.00 -2.62 -20.08
N LYS A 318 -6.94 -2.63 -20.89
CA LYS A 318 -5.58 -2.81 -20.39
C LYS A 318 -5.19 -1.69 -19.44
N ILE A 319 -4.50 -2.03 -18.35
CA ILE A 319 -4.17 -1.17 -17.22
C ILE A 319 -2.71 -0.75 -17.30
N GLY A 320 -2.41 0.55 -17.12
CA GLY A 320 -1.07 1.08 -16.95
C GLY A 320 -0.81 1.53 -15.51
N VAL A 321 0.40 1.97 -15.24
CA VAL A 321 0.80 2.52 -13.93
C VAL A 321 -0.15 3.64 -13.49
N LYS A 322 -0.50 4.57 -14.40
CA LYS A 322 -1.40 5.69 -14.10
C LYS A 322 -2.80 5.24 -13.69
N ASP A 323 -3.35 4.21 -14.35
CA ASP A 323 -4.69 3.70 -14.00
C ASP A 323 -4.69 3.07 -12.59
N VAL A 324 -3.61 2.35 -12.24
CA VAL A 324 -3.43 1.80 -10.88
C VAL A 324 -3.29 2.94 -9.87
N ALA A 325 -2.45 3.93 -10.15
CA ALA A 325 -2.25 5.09 -9.29
C ALA A 325 -3.57 5.86 -9.05
N ASP A 326 -4.39 6.03 -10.09
CA ASP A 326 -5.68 6.71 -9.99
C ASP A 326 -6.68 5.91 -9.13
N ALA A 327 -6.69 4.59 -9.25
CA ALA A 327 -7.49 3.73 -8.37
C ALA A 327 -7.02 3.78 -6.90
N MET A 328 -5.72 3.96 -6.63
CA MET A 328 -5.19 4.15 -5.27
C MET A 328 -5.56 5.49 -4.64
N ARG A 329 -6.08 6.45 -5.42
CA ARG A 329 -6.51 7.78 -4.98
C ARG A 329 -8.00 7.89 -4.67
N ASP A 330 -8.73 6.79 -4.76
CA ASP A 330 -10.19 6.73 -4.63
C ASP A 330 -10.69 6.98 -3.21
N HIS A 331 -11.83 7.69 -3.11
CA HIS A 331 -12.59 7.91 -1.87
C HIS A 331 -14.05 7.45 -2.01
N PHE A 332 -14.29 6.44 -2.83
CA PHE A 332 -15.61 5.90 -3.16
C PHE A 332 -16.51 6.88 -3.91
N GLU A 333 -15.94 7.86 -4.63
CA GLU A 333 -16.69 8.90 -5.32
C GLU A 333 -17.75 8.31 -6.26
N GLY A 334 -18.95 8.86 -6.20
CA GLY A 334 -20.09 8.43 -7.01
C GLY A 334 -20.76 7.12 -6.57
N THR A 335 -20.37 6.54 -5.45
CA THR A 335 -20.98 5.35 -4.85
C THR A 335 -21.80 5.69 -3.60
N PRO A 336 -22.59 4.76 -3.04
CA PRO A 336 -23.26 4.97 -1.76
C PRO A 336 -22.30 5.20 -0.56
N MET A 337 -21.00 4.91 -0.74
CA MET A 337 -19.96 5.12 0.27
C MET A 337 -19.16 6.40 0.05
N ASP A 338 -19.56 7.28 -0.88
CA ASP A 338 -18.86 8.52 -1.25
C ASP A 338 -18.59 9.40 -0.03
N MET A 339 -17.32 9.54 0.31
CA MET A 339 -16.87 10.27 1.49
C MET A 339 -16.90 11.79 1.31
N THR A 340 -17.16 12.29 0.11
CA THR A 340 -17.25 13.72 -0.22
C THR A 340 -18.69 14.25 -0.24
N ALA A 341 -19.69 13.36 -0.19
CA ALA A 341 -21.08 13.68 -0.47
C ALA A 341 -21.94 13.94 0.77
N ASP A 342 -21.56 13.44 1.94
CA ASP A 342 -22.32 13.59 3.19
C ASP A 342 -21.93 14.83 4.01
N ILE A 343 -22.68 15.12 5.08
CA ILE A 343 -22.38 16.26 5.97
C ILE A 343 -21.08 16.05 6.75
N GLY A 344 -20.61 14.81 6.93
CA GLY A 344 -19.33 14.51 7.56
C GLY A 344 -18.13 15.04 6.78
N ALA A 345 -18.27 15.25 5.47
CA ALA A 345 -17.29 15.92 4.62
C ALA A 345 -17.19 17.43 4.87
N GLY A 346 -18.11 18.00 5.67
CA GLY A 346 -18.14 19.43 5.95
C GLY A 346 -18.51 20.29 4.75
N GLY A 347 -18.29 21.58 4.91
CA GLY A 347 -18.59 22.57 3.86
C GLY A 347 -17.70 22.49 2.63
N ASN A 348 -16.47 21.99 2.81
CA ASN A 348 -15.40 21.94 1.81
C ASN A 348 -15.19 20.52 1.23
N ARG A 349 -16.13 19.61 1.43
CA ARG A 349 -16.14 18.24 0.88
C ARG A 349 -14.87 17.44 1.16
N LEU A 350 -14.32 17.55 2.37
CA LEU A 350 -13.15 16.77 2.79
C LEU A 350 -13.47 15.28 2.85
N PRO A 351 -12.79 14.40 2.10
CA PRO A 351 -13.12 12.97 2.07
C PRO A 351 -12.63 12.21 3.30
N TYR A 352 -11.84 12.84 4.15
CA TYR A 352 -11.24 12.19 5.31
C TYR A 352 -12.07 12.34 6.57
N ARG A 353 -11.99 11.30 7.42
CA ARG A 353 -12.56 11.31 8.76
C ARG A 353 -11.44 11.10 9.78
N TRP A 354 -11.39 11.99 10.77
CA TRP A 354 -10.42 11.83 11.85
C TRP A 354 -10.79 10.63 12.72
N ARG A 355 -9.78 9.95 13.22
CA ARG A 355 -9.96 8.82 14.14
C ARG A 355 -10.65 9.26 15.44
N PRO A 356 -11.45 8.40 16.08
CA PRO A 356 -11.69 6.98 15.76
C PRO A 356 -12.64 6.77 14.58
N MET A 357 -12.55 5.56 13.97
CA MET A 357 -13.40 5.18 12.83
C MET A 357 -14.85 4.94 13.20
N SER A 358 -15.17 4.75 14.47
CA SER A 358 -16.53 4.52 14.92
C SER A 358 -16.88 5.43 16.10
N PHE A 359 -18.16 5.76 16.21
CA PHE A 359 -18.71 6.58 17.29
C PHE A 359 -20.09 6.07 17.69
N GLU A 360 -20.58 6.48 18.86
CA GLU A 360 -21.88 6.08 19.38
C GLU A 360 -22.78 7.29 19.58
N VAL A 361 -24.04 7.16 19.18
CA VAL A 361 -25.10 8.15 19.42
C VAL A 361 -26.35 7.40 19.85
N ASP A 362 -26.95 7.79 20.99
CA ASP A 362 -28.19 7.21 21.51
C ASP A 362 -28.16 5.68 21.63
N GLY A 363 -27.00 5.12 22.05
CA GLY A 363 -26.80 3.68 22.22
C GLY A 363 -26.67 2.91 20.90
N LYS A 364 -26.53 3.59 19.77
CA LYS A 364 -26.29 2.99 18.46
C LYS A 364 -24.89 3.33 17.97
N ARG A 365 -24.19 2.32 17.46
CA ARG A 365 -22.84 2.47 16.92
C ARG A 365 -22.91 2.81 15.43
N TYR A 366 -22.12 3.80 15.03
CA TYR A 366 -21.93 4.26 13.66
C TYR A 366 -20.47 4.12 13.26
N VAL A 367 -20.20 4.05 11.94
CA VAL A 367 -18.85 3.94 11.40
C VAL A 367 -18.61 5.04 10.37
N ASN A 368 -17.37 5.48 10.29
CA ASN A 368 -16.86 6.27 9.17
C ASN A 368 -16.29 5.32 8.12
N GLU A 369 -16.39 5.72 6.85
CA GLU A 369 -15.80 4.96 5.74
C GLU A 369 -14.27 4.95 5.82
N ARG A 370 -13.67 3.93 5.21
CA ARG A 370 -12.23 3.78 5.01
C ARG A 370 -11.97 3.52 3.52
N ALA A 371 -11.63 4.56 2.79
CA ALA A 371 -11.36 4.51 1.35
C ALA A 371 -9.93 4.02 1.03
N MET A 372 -9.59 3.91 -0.26
CA MET A 372 -8.25 3.58 -0.73
C MET A 372 -7.24 4.64 -0.28
N ALA A 373 -7.44 5.89 -0.69
CA ALA A 373 -6.61 7.01 -0.22
C ALA A 373 -6.96 7.39 1.21
N THR A 374 -5.94 7.71 1.99
CA THR A 374 -6.10 8.08 3.39
C THR A 374 -4.96 8.99 3.87
N GLN A 375 -5.30 9.87 4.81
CA GLN A 375 -4.35 10.78 5.47
C GLN A 375 -3.31 10.08 6.37
N GLN A 376 -3.42 8.78 6.57
CA GLN A 376 -2.48 8.02 7.41
C GLN A 376 -1.40 7.27 6.61
N THR A 377 -1.36 7.45 5.30
CA THR A 377 -0.36 6.82 4.44
C THR A 377 1.04 7.35 4.77
N GLY A 378 1.98 6.47 5.09
CA GLY A 378 3.38 6.83 5.21
C GLY A 378 4.03 6.95 3.84
N PHE A 379 3.97 5.87 3.05
CA PHE A 379 4.39 5.83 1.65
C PHE A 379 3.47 4.94 0.82
N TRP A 380 3.49 5.17 -0.47
CA TRP A 380 2.78 4.33 -1.41
C TRP A 380 3.57 4.17 -2.71
N LEU A 381 3.25 3.13 -3.49
CA LEU A 381 4.01 2.81 -4.67
C LEU A 381 3.19 2.03 -5.71
N VAL A 382 3.73 2.00 -6.93
CA VAL A 382 3.41 0.99 -7.95
C VAL A 382 4.73 0.38 -8.41
N GLY A 383 4.95 -0.90 -8.09
CA GLY A 383 6.05 -1.68 -8.62
C GLY A 383 5.73 -2.12 -10.04
N GLN A 384 6.68 -1.96 -10.96
CA GLN A 384 6.55 -2.31 -12.38
C GLN A 384 7.69 -3.24 -12.78
N SER A 385 7.34 -4.48 -13.12
CA SER A 385 8.27 -5.52 -13.57
C SER A 385 8.10 -5.76 -15.07
N ARG A 386 9.11 -5.40 -15.86
CA ARG A 386 9.08 -5.35 -17.32
C ARG A 386 9.92 -6.46 -17.94
N GLY A 387 9.29 -7.63 -18.09
CA GLY A 387 9.96 -8.87 -18.49
C GLY A 387 10.65 -8.87 -19.85
N TRP A 388 10.34 -7.92 -20.73
CA TRP A 388 11.01 -7.74 -22.03
C TRP A 388 12.34 -6.99 -21.97
N LEU A 389 12.68 -6.41 -20.81
CA LEU A 389 13.94 -5.73 -20.57
C LEU A 389 14.85 -6.59 -19.68
N PRO A 390 16.19 -6.44 -19.81
CA PRO A 390 17.10 -7.10 -18.87
C PRO A 390 16.88 -6.61 -17.44
N ASP A 391 17.13 -7.47 -16.45
CA ASP A 391 16.89 -7.16 -15.03
C ASP A 391 17.45 -5.79 -14.61
N ILE A 392 18.59 -5.40 -15.16
CA ILE A 392 19.24 -4.14 -14.80
C ILE A 392 18.44 -2.89 -15.19
N VAL A 393 17.57 -2.98 -16.21
CA VAL A 393 16.73 -1.87 -16.69
C VAL A 393 15.26 -2.10 -16.37
N GLY A 394 14.83 -3.37 -16.30
CA GLY A 394 13.42 -3.76 -16.31
C GLY A 394 12.61 -3.37 -15.07
N GLY A 395 13.24 -3.33 -13.89
CA GLY A 395 12.55 -3.02 -12.64
C GLY A 395 12.44 -1.51 -12.37
N VAL A 396 11.22 -1.02 -12.14
CA VAL A 396 10.96 0.37 -11.72
C VAL A 396 9.97 0.36 -10.57
N ILE A 397 10.30 1.10 -9.52
CA ILE A 397 9.36 1.43 -8.45
C ILE A 397 8.91 2.88 -8.64
N TRP A 398 7.62 3.08 -8.86
CA TRP A 398 6.96 4.37 -8.83
C TRP A 398 6.64 4.68 -7.37
N PHE A 399 7.36 5.61 -6.77
CA PHE A 399 7.33 5.83 -5.32
C PHE A 399 6.78 7.21 -4.97
N GLY A 400 5.95 7.27 -3.94
CA GLY A 400 5.37 8.47 -3.36
C GLY A 400 5.29 8.40 -1.84
N CYS A 401 5.16 9.54 -1.19
CA CYS A 401 5.01 9.67 0.26
C CYS A 401 3.69 10.34 0.60
N ASP A 402 3.16 10.04 1.81
CA ASP A 402 1.95 10.65 2.35
C ASP A 402 0.69 10.27 1.54
N ASP A 403 -0.42 10.95 1.75
CA ASP A 403 -1.72 10.76 1.14
C ASP A 403 -1.66 10.65 -0.39
N ALA A 404 -2.03 9.50 -0.95
CA ALA A 404 -1.98 9.23 -2.39
C ALA A 404 -2.79 10.22 -3.22
N ALA A 405 -3.91 10.75 -2.68
CA ALA A 405 -4.77 11.69 -3.41
C ALA A 405 -4.15 13.07 -3.59
N THR A 406 -3.16 13.42 -2.78
CA THR A 406 -2.48 14.73 -2.80
C THR A 406 -0.96 14.64 -2.98
N SER A 407 -0.45 13.45 -3.32
CA SER A 407 0.96 13.22 -3.59
C SER A 407 1.20 12.60 -4.95
N TYR A 408 2.43 12.69 -5.41
CA TYR A 408 2.91 12.24 -6.72
C TYR A 408 3.66 10.92 -6.64
N LEU A 409 3.74 10.22 -7.76
CA LEU A 409 4.65 9.10 -7.97
C LEU A 409 5.87 9.53 -8.80
N THR A 410 7.04 9.02 -8.43
CA THR A 410 8.31 9.24 -9.14
C THR A 410 8.94 7.90 -9.51
N PRO A 411 9.33 7.68 -10.78
CA PRO A 411 9.95 6.43 -11.20
C PRO A 411 11.40 6.35 -10.73
N ILE A 412 11.72 5.31 -9.97
CA ILE A 412 13.05 4.97 -9.47
C ILE A 412 13.43 3.59 -10.00
N TYR A 413 14.56 3.46 -10.70
CA TYR A 413 15.02 2.15 -11.15
C TYR A 413 15.53 1.29 -9.97
N THR A 414 15.20 0.01 -9.97
CA THR A 414 15.65 -0.92 -8.91
C THR A 414 17.16 -1.19 -8.92
N ASN A 415 17.81 -0.84 -10.00
CA ASN A 415 19.27 -0.94 -10.13
C ASN A 415 20.01 0.38 -9.87
N THR A 416 19.31 1.41 -9.36
CA THR A 416 19.96 2.62 -8.81
C THR A 416 20.99 2.27 -7.73
N GLU A 417 22.02 3.08 -7.59
CA GLU A 417 23.06 2.93 -6.57
C GLU A 417 22.97 4.00 -5.45
N ALA A 418 22.04 4.93 -5.60
CA ALA A 418 21.76 5.97 -4.62
C ALA A 418 20.27 6.27 -4.58
N ILE A 419 19.77 6.58 -3.39
CA ILE A 419 18.41 7.05 -3.17
C ILE A 419 18.39 8.58 -3.20
N PRO A 420 17.40 9.21 -3.88
CA PRO A 420 17.21 10.66 -3.85
C PRO A 420 17.15 11.20 -2.42
N GLU A 421 17.75 12.37 -2.18
CA GLU A 421 17.80 12.99 -0.84
C GLU A 421 16.41 13.11 -0.21
N SER A 422 15.40 13.47 -1.00
CA SER A 422 14.05 13.69 -0.52
C SER A 422 13.35 12.42 -0.03
N PHE A 423 13.76 11.24 -0.50
CA PHE A 423 13.21 9.93 -0.12
C PHE A 423 14.13 9.14 0.81
N ARG A 424 15.34 9.64 1.11
CA ARG A 424 16.37 8.88 1.80
C ARG A 424 16.00 8.59 3.25
N GLU A 425 16.28 7.36 3.70
CA GLU A 425 16.18 6.95 5.10
C GLU A 425 16.92 7.93 6.03
N GLY A 426 16.24 8.30 7.11
CA GLY A 426 16.78 9.22 8.13
C GLY A 426 16.72 10.71 7.75
N ASN A 427 16.11 11.09 6.63
CA ASN A 427 15.86 12.49 6.29
C ASN A 427 14.57 13.01 6.98
N GLY A 428 14.59 13.10 8.30
CA GLY A 428 13.46 13.39 9.15
C GLY A 428 12.86 12.11 9.76
N ASN A 429 11.77 12.26 10.50
CA ASN A 429 10.94 11.16 11.02
C ASN A 429 9.62 11.73 11.56
N MET A 430 8.73 10.88 12.08
CA MET A 430 7.42 11.32 12.63
C MET A 430 7.53 12.29 13.81
N LEU A 431 8.67 12.39 14.45
CA LEU A 431 8.93 13.28 15.60
C LEU A 431 9.87 14.45 15.25
N LYS A 432 10.42 14.47 14.01
CA LYS A 432 11.38 15.47 13.58
C LYS A 432 11.13 15.89 12.14
N TYR A 433 10.68 17.14 11.96
CA TYR A 433 10.52 17.74 10.65
C TYR A 433 11.86 17.90 9.91
N SER A 434 11.85 17.65 8.61
CA SER A 434 12.95 17.96 7.69
C SER A 434 12.41 18.73 6.47
N PRO A 435 12.98 19.90 6.13
CA PRO A 435 12.52 20.69 4.98
C PRO A 435 12.90 20.07 3.63
N THR A 436 13.75 19.06 3.59
CA THR A 436 14.17 18.36 2.38
C THR A 436 13.52 16.98 2.22
N SER A 437 12.65 16.57 3.15
CA SER A 437 11.92 15.31 3.09
C SER A 437 10.68 15.41 2.21
N ALA A 438 10.52 14.49 1.28
CA ALA A 438 9.32 14.37 0.44
C ALA A 438 8.07 14.09 1.28
N PHE A 439 8.17 13.27 2.33
CA PHE A 439 7.04 13.03 3.24
C PHE A 439 6.50 14.33 3.83
N TRP A 440 7.36 15.16 4.42
CA TRP A 440 6.91 16.42 5.02
C TRP A 440 6.43 17.44 3.99
N MET A 441 7.02 17.45 2.79
CA MET A 441 6.57 18.34 1.72
C MET A 441 5.17 17.93 1.21
N CYS A 442 4.95 16.63 0.94
CA CYS A 442 3.64 16.12 0.54
C CYS A 442 2.60 16.36 1.64
N ASN A 443 2.96 16.13 2.91
CA ASN A 443 2.06 16.36 4.05
C ASN A 443 1.66 17.84 4.19
N ARG A 444 2.54 18.79 3.87
CA ARG A 444 2.19 20.22 3.83
C ARG A 444 1.18 20.55 2.74
N VAL A 445 1.36 19.99 1.54
CA VAL A 445 0.39 20.12 0.43
C VAL A 445 -0.95 19.49 0.80
N ALA A 446 -0.94 18.28 1.36
CA ALA A 446 -2.13 17.58 1.83
C ALA A 446 -2.89 18.41 2.87
N ASN A 447 -2.21 18.89 3.92
CA ASN A 447 -2.81 19.71 4.97
C ASN A 447 -3.30 21.08 4.46
N ALA A 448 -2.68 21.65 3.42
CA ALA A 448 -3.23 22.81 2.74
C ALA A 448 -4.59 22.47 2.11
N CYS A 449 -4.68 21.36 1.37
CA CYS A 449 -5.92 20.91 0.73
C CYS A 449 -7.03 20.57 1.72
N TYR A 450 -6.71 20.01 2.89
CA TYR A 450 -7.71 19.63 3.90
C TYR A 450 -8.53 20.81 4.43
N LYS A 451 -8.05 22.04 4.28
CA LYS A 451 -8.77 23.26 4.67
C LYS A 451 -9.91 23.61 3.72
N ALA A 452 -9.75 23.31 2.43
CA ALA A 452 -10.72 23.62 1.39
C ALA A 452 -10.56 22.64 0.21
N TYR A 453 -10.86 21.38 0.46
CA TYR A 453 -10.52 20.26 -0.41
C TYR A 453 -11.13 20.38 -1.80
N ASP A 454 -12.41 20.74 -1.89
CA ASP A 454 -13.16 20.85 -3.15
C ASP A 454 -12.61 21.92 -4.11
N ILE A 455 -11.90 22.94 -3.59
CA ILE A 455 -11.31 23.99 -4.43
C ILE A 455 -9.80 23.84 -4.62
N MET A 456 -9.09 23.17 -3.70
CA MET A 456 -7.63 23.04 -3.75
C MET A 456 -7.18 21.72 -4.41
N ALA A 457 -7.84 20.60 -4.10
CA ALA A 457 -7.48 19.30 -4.62
C ALA A 457 -7.47 19.21 -6.16
N PRO A 458 -8.38 19.88 -6.91
CA PRO A 458 -8.29 19.92 -8.38
C PRO A 458 -6.98 20.52 -8.91
N THR A 459 -6.45 21.57 -8.25
CA THR A 459 -5.15 22.17 -8.63
C THR A 459 -3.98 21.19 -8.39
N VAL A 460 -4.02 20.47 -7.26
CA VAL A 460 -3.01 19.44 -6.96
C VAL A 460 -3.13 18.28 -7.92
N ARG A 461 -4.35 17.85 -8.24
CA ARG A 461 -4.60 16.77 -9.20
C ARG A 461 -4.05 17.10 -10.61
N GLU A 462 -4.24 18.29 -11.09
CA GLU A 462 -3.68 18.76 -12.36
C GLU A 462 -2.14 18.70 -12.36
N ALA A 463 -1.50 19.10 -11.26
CA ALA A 463 -0.06 19.00 -11.08
C ALA A 463 0.42 17.54 -11.09
N ILE A 464 -0.29 16.64 -10.38
CA ILE A 464 -0.03 15.19 -10.38
C ILE A 464 -0.11 14.63 -11.80
N ASP A 465 -1.21 14.88 -12.50
CA ASP A 465 -1.45 14.35 -13.83
C ASP A 465 -0.40 14.82 -14.84
N THR A 466 -0.06 16.10 -14.80
CA THR A 466 0.99 16.69 -15.63
C THR A 466 2.35 16.02 -15.37
N TRP A 467 2.70 15.84 -14.10
CA TRP A 467 3.95 15.23 -13.71
C TRP A 467 4.05 13.76 -14.11
N GLU A 468 3.06 12.96 -13.72
CA GLU A 468 3.09 11.51 -13.95
C GLU A 468 3.04 11.14 -15.44
N ASN A 469 2.25 11.86 -16.24
CA ASN A 469 2.24 11.69 -17.69
C ASN A 469 3.60 12.04 -18.31
N SER A 470 4.23 13.14 -17.88
CA SER A 470 5.60 13.48 -18.29
C SER A 470 6.61 12.39 -17.90
N CYS A 471 6.49 11.81 -16.70
CA CYS A 471 7.37 10.72 -16.26
C CYS A 471 7.22 9.45 -17.11
N LEU A 472 6.01 9.09 -17.54
CA LEU A 472 5.78 7.94 -18.42
C LEU A 472 6.51 8.11 -19.77
N GLU A 473 6.41 9.29 -20.38
CA GLU A 473 7.11 9.60 -21.63
C GLU A 473 8.64 9.60 -21.46
N ARG A 474 9.12 10.24 -20.40
CA ARG A 474 10.55 10.33 -20.07
C ARG A 474 11.16 8.96 -19.75
N LEU A 475 10.43 8.09 -19.07
CA LEU A 475 10.88 6.75 -18.74
C LEU A 475 11.13 5.93 -20.02
N ALA A 476 10.20 5.96 -20.98
CA ALA A 476 10.34 5.25 -22.25
C ALA A 476 11.58 5.73 -23.05
N ALA A 477 11.80 7.04 -23.08
CA ALA A 477 12.99 7.62 -23.74
C ALA A 477 14.30 7.24 -23.00
N ASN A 478 14.25 7.23 -21.67
CA ASN A 478 15.39 6.85 -20.83
C ASN A 478 15.72 5.35 -20.96
N ASP A 479 14.72 4.48 -21.05
CA ASP A 479 14.90 3.04 -21.28
C ASP A 479 15.66 2.78 -22.59
N ALA A 480 15.27 3.45 -23.69
CA ALA A 480 15.95 3.31 -24.96
C ALA A 480 17.45 3.67 -24.84
N LYS A 481 17.77 4.76 -24.15
CA LYS A 481 19.15 5.17 -23.92
C LYS A 481 19.90 4.25 -22.95
N ALA A 482 19.24 3.79 -21.92
CA ALA A 482 19.80 2.81 -20.97
C ALA A 482 20.17 1.49 -21.67
N MET A 483 19.36 1.05 -22.64
CA MET A 483 19.64 -0.16 -23.43
C MET A 483 20.88 -0.01 -24.32
N GLU A 484 21.09 1.16 -24.95
CA GLU A 484 22.32 1.43 -25.70
C GLU A 484 23.58 1.31 -24.80
N ILE A 485 23.50 1.88 -23.58
CA ILE A 485 24.60 1.83 -22.62
C ILE A 485 24.79 0.40 -22.10
N TYR A 486 23.70 -0.31 -21.83
CA TYR A 486 23.71 -1.72 -21.39
C TYR A 486 24.41 -2.62 -22.42
N GLU A 487 24.10 -2.47 -23.71
CA GLU A 487 24.73 -3.24 -24.80
C GLU A 487 26.23 -2.93 -24.88
N ALA A 488 26.61 -1.66 -24.75
CA ALA A 488 28.02 -1.25 -24.71
C ALA A 488 28.74 -1.85 -23.47
N ASP A 489 28.11 -1.83 -22.29
CA ASP A 489 28.64 -2.45 -21.08
C ASP A 489 28.75 -3.99 -21.23
N ALA A 490 27.74 -4.62 -21.83
CA ALA A 490 27.72 -6.06 -22.08
C ALA A 490 28.86 -6.50 -23.02
N ALA A 491 29.23 -5.66 -23.98
CA ALA A 491 30.34 -5.91 -24.91
C ALA A 491 31.74 -5.75 -24.26
N LYS A 492 31.84 -5.12 -23.09
CA LYS A 492 33.10 -4.97 -22.36
C LYS A 492 33.69 -6.33 -21.99
N PRO A 493 35.00 -6.58 -22.16
CA PRO A 493 35.63 -7.84 -21.77
C PRO A 493 35.56 -8.00 -20.23
N ASN A 494 35.29 -9.23 -19.79
CA ASN A 494 35.37 -9.56 -18.35
C ASN A 494 36.83 -9.35 -17.89
N LYS A 495 37.05 -8.40 -16.97
CA LYS A 495 38.36 -8.19 -16.34
C LYS A 495 38.55 -9.27 -15.29
N TYR A 496 39.39 -10.27 -15.61
CA TYR A 496 39.77 -11.30 -14.64
C TYR A 496 40.70 -10.69 -13.58
N LEU A 497 40.38 -10.99 -12.30
CA LEU A 497 41.21 -10.63 -11.18
C LEU A 497 42.51 -11.44 -11.16
N LYS A 498 43.61 -10.80 -10.77
CA LYS A 498 44.92 -11.44 -10.63
C LYS A 498 44.83 -12.64 -9.66
N LYS A 499 45.46 -13.77 -10.06
CA LYS A 499 45.58 -14.98 -9.25
C LYS A 499 45.98 -14.62 -7.82
N GLY A 500 45.24 -15.13 -6.81
CA GLY A 500 45.59 -15.04 -5.40
C GLY A 500 44.81 -14.01 -4.54
N ARG A 501 43.86 -13.28 -5.08
CA ARG A 501 42.91 -12.45 -4.29
C ARG A 501 41.51 -13.03 -4.35
N LYS A 502 40.73 -12.91 -3.24
CA LYS A 502 39.28 -13.21 -3.26
C LYS A 502 38.66 -12.55 -4.49
N PRO A 503 37.78 -13.24 -5.25
CA PRO A 503 37.19 -12.64 -6.43
C PRO A 503 36.38 -11.41 -6.00
N LYS A 504 36.84 -10.22 -6.36
CA LYS A 504 35.95 -9.06 -6.42
C LYS A 504 35.09 -9.29 -7.65
N VAL A 505 33.77 -9.35 -7.44
CA VAL A 505 32.82 -9.32 -8.56
C VAL A 505 33.06 -8.00 -9.29
N TYR A 506 33.61 -8.08 -10.50
CA TYR A 506 33.71 -6.91 -11.35
C TYR A 506 32.33 -6.70 -11.97
N ASP A 507 31.65 -5.68 -11.52
CA ASP A 507 30.41 -5.25 -12.14
C ASP A 507 30.73 -4.51 -13.45
N LYS A 508 30.48 -5.16 -14.58
CA LYS A 508 30.72 -4.56 -15.89
C LYS A 508 29.63 -3.55 -16.31
N PHE A 509 28.53 -3.47 -15.58
CA PHE A 509 27.38 -2.61 -15.87
C PHE A 509 27.39 -1.28 -15.09
N THR A 510 28.58 -0.82 -14.71
CA THR A 510 28.73 0.41 -13.90
C THR A 510 28.20 1.66 -14.61
N ASP A 511 28.38 1.78 -15.94
CA ASP A 511 27.92 2.95 -16.69
C ASP A 511 26.38 2.92 -16.82
N THR A 512 25.79 1.74 -17.05
CA THR A 512 24.34 1.56 -17.04
C THR A 512 23.74 1.95 -15.71
N LYS A 513 24.28 1.44 -14.60
CA LYS A 513 23.80 1.76 -13.25
C LYS A 513 23.94 3.24 -12.90
N ALA A 514 25.06 3.85 -13.27
CA ALA A 514 25.27 5.28 -13.07
C ALA A 514 24.23 6.12 -13.85
N PHE A 515 23.92 5.74 -15.08
CA PHE A 515 22.92 6.42 -15.90
C PHE A 515 21.50 6.29 -15.30
N LEU A 516 21.11 5.08 -14.83
CA LEU A 516 19.82 4.84 -14.19
C LEU A 516 19.70 5.58 -12.85
N THR A 517 20.81 5.66 -12.11
CA THR A 517 20.88 6.41 -10.84
C THR A 517 20.70 7.91 -11.07
N ASP A 518 21.41 8.47 -12.06
CA ASP A 518 21.31 9.89 -12.42
C ASP A 518 19.87 10.26 -12.82
N PHE A 519 19.21 9.43 -13.62
CA PHE A 519 17.80 9.63 -13.97
C PHE A 519 16.90 9.62 -12.73
N SER A 520 17.03 8.62 -11.87
CA SER A 520 16.19 8.44 -10.67
C SER A 520 16.35 9.63 -9.72
N VAL A 521 17.59 10.05 -9.46
CA VAL A 521 17.88 11.16 -8.52
C VAL A 521 17.39 12.49 -9.10
N ARG A 522 17.75 12.83 -10.34
CA ARG A 522 17.34 14.10 -10.95
C ARG A 522 15.83 14.23 -11.11
N THR A 523 15.14 13.14 -11.43
CA THR A 523 13.68 13.15 -11.55
C THR A 523 13.03 13.42 -10.21
N ALA A 524 13.52 12.83 -9.14
CA ALA A 524 13.01 13.08 -7.79
C ALA A 524 13.33 14.50 -7.28
N ASP A 525 14.53 15.03 -7.57
CA ASP A 525 14.91 16.40 -7.20
C ASP A 525 14.05 17.43 -7.94
N GLU A 526 13.73 17.18 -9.22
CA GLU A 526 12.87 18.06 -10.01
C GLU A 526 11.46 18.14 -9.44
N ILE A 527 10.84 16.99 -9.13
CA ILE A 527 9.48 17.02 -8.58
C ILE A 527 9.43 17.60 -7.18
N PHE A 528 10.44 17.36 -6.36
CA PHE A 528 10.51 17.97 -5.04
C PHE A 528 10.50 19.51 -5.12
N ALA A 529 11.27 20.09 -6.05
CA ALA A 529 11.26 21.53 -6.30
C ALA A 529 9.88 22.02 -6.76
N LYS A 530 9.27 21.34 -7.74
CA LYS A 530 7.91 21.65 -8.24
C LYS A 530 6.85 21.54 -7.15
N TRP A 531 6.97 20.60 -6.24
CA TRP A 531 6.01 20.43 -5.12
C TRP A 531 6.15 21.51 -4.08
N THR A 532 7.36 22.05 -3.89
CA THR A 532 7.60 23.25 -3.09
C THR A 532 6.92 24.48 -3.71
N GLU A 533 7.07 24.67 -5.01
CA GLU A 533 6.39 25.75 -5.76
C GLU A 533 4.86 25.60 -5.71
N LEU A 534 4.35 24.36 -5.79
CA LEU A 534 2.92 24.07 -5.67
C LEU A 534 2.37 24.43 -4.29
N GLU A 535 3.09 24.13 -3.22
CA GLU A 535 2.67 24.48 -1.86
C GLU A 535 2.57 26.03 -1.69
N GLU A 536 3.55 26.76 -2.21
CA GLU A 536 3.53 28.22 -2.23
C GLU A 536 2.36 28.77 -3.09
N LEU A 537 2.11 28.16 -4.26
CA LEU A 537 0.98 28.51 -5.11
C LEU A 537 -0.37 28.32 -4.39
N LEU A 538 -0.55 27.19 -3.71
CA LEU A 538 -1.78 26.92 -2.94
C LEU A 538 -1.99 27.95 -1.84
N LEU A 539 -0.94 28.35 -1.13
CA LEU A 539 -1.01 29.38 -0.10
C LEU A 539 -1.44 30.73 -0.70
N VAL A 540 -0.83 31.15 -1.80
CA VAL A 540 -1.12 32.46 -2.41
C VAL A 540 -2.49 32.45 -3.08
N LYS A 541 -2.83 31.41 -3.84
CA LYS A 541 -4.07 31.32 -4.65
C LYS A 541 -5.33 31.26 -3.78
N PHE A 542 -5.26 30.51 -2.67
CA PHE A 542 -6.42 30.12 -1.86
C PHE A 542 -6.40 30.70 -0.44
N ILE A 543 -5.63 31.75 -0.19
CA ILE A 543 -5.53 32.37 1.14
C ILE A 543 -6.92 32.74 1.69
N ASP A 544 -7.18 32.38 2.93
CA ASP A 544 -8.39 32.74 3.69
C ASP A 544 -9.72 32.37 2.99
N GLY A 545 -9.72 31.27 2.18
CA GLY A 545 -10.89 30.82 1.46
C GLY A 545 -11.25 31.65 0.21
N ASN A 546 -10.41 32.62 -0.13
CA ASN A 546 -10.54 33.37 -1.39
C ASN A 546 -9.81 32.64 -2.51
N VAL A 547 -10.29 32.80 -3.74
CA VAL A 547 -9.64 32.24 -4.94
C VAL A 547 -9.24 33.39 -5.86
N LYS A 548 -7.92 33.57 -6.04
CA LYS A 548 -7.37 34.52 -7.00
C LYS A 548 -7.34 33.93 -8.40
N ALA A 549 -7.75 34.69 -9.40
CA ALA A 549 -7.75 34.25 -10.79
C ALA A 549 -6.35 34.29 -11.41
N GLN A 550 -6.06 33.29 -12.24
CA GLN A 550 -4.87 33.22 -13.09
C GLN A 550 -5.28 33.27 -14.58
N ASN A 551 -4.40 33.80 -15.40
CA ASN A 551 -4.46 33.70 -16.85
C ASN A 551 -4.04 32.27 -17.30
N PRO A 552 -4.31 31.88 -18.55
CA PRO A 552 -3.91 30.54 -19.07
C PRO A 552 -2.40 30.27 -19.02
N ASP A 553 -1.57 31.31 -18.99
CA ASP A 553 -0.11 31.21 -18.87
C ASP A 553 0.39 31.12 -17.42
N GLY A 554 -0.53 31.05 -16.45
CA GLY A 554 -0.23 30.96 -15.02
C GLY A 554 0.03 32.32 -14.33
N SER A 555 0.10 33.42 -15.07
CA SER A 555 0.23 34.76 -14.49
C SER A 555 -1.02 35.19 -13.74
N TRP A 556 -0.88 36.08 -12.75
CA TRP A 556 -2.01 36.57 -11.97
C TRP A 556 -2.85 37.60 -12.77
N VAL A 557 -4.17 37.47 -12.64
CA VAL A 557 -5.08 38.55 -13.09
C VAL A 557 -4.99 39.68 -12.09
N THR A 558 -4.43 40.83 -12.51
CA THR A 558 -4.33 42.03 -11.69
C THR A 558 -5.52 42.97 -11.88
N ASN A 559 -5.62 44.01 -11.06
CA ASN A 559 -6.69 45.03 -11.19
C ASN A 559 -6.52 46.00 -12.37
N GLY A 560 -5.47 45.84 -13.17
CA GLY A 560 -5.16 46.70 -14.31
C GLY A 560 -4.50 48.05 -13.95
N HIS A 561 -4.29 48.32 -12.66
CA HIS A 561 -3.63 49.52 -12.18
C HIS A 561 -2.36 49.24 -11.38
N SER A 562 -2.18 48.02 -10.93
CA SER A 562 -1.04 47.57 -10.14
C SER A 562 -0.75 46.12 -10.37
N ASP A 563 0.52 45.75 -10.51
CA ASP A 563 0.99 44.37 -10.74
C ASP A 563 0.96 43.51 -9.46
N VAL A 564 0.73 44.13 -8.30
CA VAL A 564 0.73 43.45 -6.99
C VAL A 564 -0.67 43.39 -6.35
N ILE A 565 -1.70 43.93 -7.00
CA ILE A 565 -3.09 43.86 -6.51
C ILE A 565 -3.93 42.96 -7.39
N PRO A 566 -4.51 41.89 -6.83
CA PRO A 566 -5.34 40.96 -7.63
C PRO A 566 -6.60 41.69 -8.14
N GLY A 567 -6.92 41.47 -9.41
CA GLY A 567 -8.07 42.08 -10.07
C GLY A 567 -9.37 41.29 -9.89
N ARG A 568 -9.28 39.99 -9.71
CA ARG A 568 -10.45 39.14 -9.55
C ARG A 568 -10.23 38.16 -8.41
N ILE A 569 -11.08 38.26 -7.41
CA ILE A 569 -11.16 37.34 -6.27
C ILE A 569 -12.54 36.76 -6.23
N SER A 570 -12.66 35.44 -6.13
CA SER A 570 -13.92 34.74 -5.91
C SER A 570 -13.97 34.14 -4.51
N GLN A 571 -15.18 33.96 -4.00
CA GLN A 571 -15.48 33.34 -2.70
C GLN A 571 -16.50 32.24 -2.94
N PRO A 572 -16.09 31.01 -3.19
CA PRO A 572 -17.00 29.92 -3.61
C PRO A 572 -18.03 29.54 -2.54
N GLY A 573 -17.73 29.80 -1.25
CA GLY A 573 -18.61 29.44 -0.15
C GLY A 573 -18.69 27.93 0.07
N TYR A 574 -19.82 27.48 0.61
CA TYR A 574 -20.03 26.10 1.01
C TYR A 574 -21.08 25.39 0.16
N SER A 575 -21.08 24.05 0.21
CA SER A 575 -22.05 23.21 -0.49
C SER A 575 -23.49 23.48 -0.05
N GLU A 576 -24.46 23.20 -0.94
CA GLU A 576 -25.89 23.36 -0.61
C GLU A 576 -26.35 22.46 0.54
N LEU A 577 -25.77 21.25 0.68
CA LEU A 577 -26.05 20.37 1.80
C LEU A 577 -25.61 21.02 3.12
N TRP A 578 -24.41 21.59 3.16
CA TRP A 578 -23.89 22.28 4.33
C TRP A 578 -24.78 23.47 4.71
N LYS A 579 -25.12 24.34 3.75
CA LYS A 579 -26.00 25.51 3.96
C LYS A 579 -27.35 25.12 4.55
N LYS A 580 -28.01 24.12 3.97
CA LYS A 580 -29.29 23.60 4.46
C LYS A 580 -29.19 23.01 5.86
N THR A 581 -28.08 22.32 6.15
CA THR A 581 -27.87 21.69 7.46
C THR A 581 -27.63 22.75 8.52
N VAL A 582 -26.78 23.74 8.25
CA VAL A 582 -26.52 24.88 9.16
C VAL A 582 -27.79 25.68 9.42
N ALA A 583 -28.56 26.01 8.37
CA ALA A 583 -29.83 26.72 8.52
C ALA A 583 -30.83 25.94 9.39
N ARG A 584 -30.88 24.61 9.24
CA ARG A 584 -31.73 23.76 10.09
C ARG A 584 -31.25 23.70 11.55
N ASP A 585 -29.94 23.68 11.79
CA ASP A 585 -29.35 23.59 13.12
C ASP A 585 -29.49 24.90 13.89
N HIS A 586 -29.17 26.03 13.27
CA HIS A 586 -29.20 27.36 13.88
C HIS A 586 -30.54 28.12 13.73
N GLY A 587 -31.36 27.73 12.74
CA GLY A 587 -32.70 28.29 12.54
C GLY A 587 -32.72 29.81 12.45
N ASP A 588 -33.60 30.42 13.22
CA ASP A 588 -33.87 31.88 13.22
C ASP A 588 -32.71 32.75 13.69
N ILE A 589 -31.67 32.16 14.35
CA ILE A 589 -30.52 32.92 14.86
C ILE A 589 -29.70 33.56 13.73
N ILE A 590 -29.56 32.83 12.60
CA ILE A 590 -28.78 33.29 11.44
C ILE A 590 -29.64 33.72 10.27
N GLN A 591 -30.95 33.72 10.41
CA GLN A 591 -31.87 34.17 9.36
C GLN A 591 -31.86 35.70 9.24
N GLU A 592 -31.60 36.19 8.04
CA GLU A 592 -31.78 37.60 7.71
C GLU A 592 -33.29 37.93 7.72
N LYS A 593 -33.69 38.98 8.45
CA LYS A 593 -35.12 39.40 8.64
C LYS A 593 -35.45 40.57 7.74
#